data_180ac754cee4e3e33ee0b3ec436171a8
#
_entry.id   180ac754cee4e3e33ee0b3ec436171a8
#
_cell.length_a   1.000
_cell.length_b   1.000
_cell.length_c   1.000
_cell.angle_alpha   90.00
_cell.angle_beta   90.00
_cell.angle_gamma   90.00
#
_symmetry.space_group_name_H-M   'P 1'
#
loop_
_entity.id
_entity.type
_entity.pdbx_description
1 polymer ?
#
loop_
_entity_poly.entity_id
_entity_poly.type
_entity_poly.pdbx_seq_one_letter_code
_entity_poly.pdbx_strand_id
1 'polypeptide(L)'
;MVYIESPSTNPAFNLALEQYVFDHMDRSQEYFMLWQNDNTVVIGKNQNAFAEVNQKVADAKHISVVRRLSGGGAVYHDMGNLNFTFILNAKDATDLDIRLFCQPIAELLRSLHVPAEVNGRNDITIEGKKFSGNSQYLKQGRIMHHGTLMFQSDLSVVADVLNVSVDKFQSKAAKSVKARVTNIAPYLPEGFTLAQFKTLLLKYILKTEDIQPYVFSAEELAEIEKIKKERYDKWEWNYGFSPSYSVEKSRRFEGCGKIEVHMNTEDGSITALQFFGDFFGVKDSAELAKALIGTKLEQHALESRLADFEIAQYFHGLEKNDFLNLLLQSE
;
A
#
# COMPACT_ATOMS: atom_id res chain seq x y z
N MET A 1 6.60 3.94 -22.95
CA MET A 1 6.73 3.95 -21.47
C MET A 1 8.14 4.38 -21.11
N VAL A 2 8.29 5.36 -20.24
CA VAL A 2 9.59 5.88 -19.75
C VAL A 2 10.05 5.05 -18.58
N TYR A 3 11.30 4.56 -18.62
CA TYR A 3 11.88 3.82 -17.50
C TYR A 3 12.58 4.75 -16.52
N ILE A 4 12.33 4.55 -15.24
CA ILE A 4 12.98 5.27 -14.13
C ILE A 4 13.61 4.25 -13.19
N GLU A 5 14.89 4.43 -12.90
CA GLU A 5 15.59 3.72 -11.85
C GLU A 5 15.92 4.67 -10.72
N SER A 6 15.55 4.31 -9.48
CA SER A 6 15.94 5.15 -8.35
C SER A 6 17.45 5.05 -8.11
N PRO A 7 18.13 6.18 -7.93
CA PRO A 7 19.54 6.21 -7.58
C PRO A 7 19.80 5.94 -6.08
N SER A 8 18.74 5.73 -5.28
CA SER A 8 18.81 5.70 -3.82
C SER A 8 18.13 4.47 -3.24
N THR A 9 18.61 4.00 -2.08
CA THR A 9 17.93 3.00 -1.25
C THR A 9 17.22 3.63 -0.03
N ASN A 10 17.24 4.97 0.08
CA ASN A 10 16.54 5.67 1.14
C ASN A 10 15.03 5.65 0.89
N PRO A 11 14.21 5.11 1.83
CA PRO A 11 12.78 4.93 1.62
C PRO A 11 12.02 6.24 1.47
N ALA A 12 12.40 7.28 2.22
CA ALA A 12 11.76 8.60 2.14
C ALA A 12 12.03 9.26 0.78
N PHE A 13 13.26 9.10 0.24
CA PHE A 13 13.61 9.56 -1.10
C PHE A 13 12.81 8.81 -2.17
N ASN A 14 12.72 7.49 -2.08
CA ASN A 14 12.03 6.67 -3.07
C ASN A 14 10.53 6.97 -3.14
N LEU A 15 9.88 7.17 -1.99
CA LEU A 15 8.48 7.58 -1.96
C LEU A 15 8.27 9.03 -2.45
N ALA A 16 9.24 9.92 -2.20
CA ALA A 16 9.22 11.27 -2.76
C ALA A 16 9.42 11.26 -4.29
N LEU A 17 10.29 10.39 -4.79
CA LEU A 17 10.48 10.16 -6.22
C LEU A 17 9.21 9.66 -6.90
N GLU A 18 8.54 8.64 -6.33
CA GLU A 18 7.23 8.18 -6.84
C GLU A 18 6.22 9.32 -6.90
N GLN A 19 6.14 10.12 -5.82
CA GLN A 19 5.24 11.25 -5.77
C GLN A 19 5.60 12.32 -6.80
N TYR A 20 6.88 12.63 -6.98
CA TYR A 20 7.33 13.59 -7.98
C TYR A 20 6.93 13.15 -9.40
N VAL A 21 7.20 11.90 -9.75
CA VAL A 21 6.81 11.34 -11.05
C VAL A 21 5.29 11.41 -11.24
N PHE A 22 4.53 11.10 -10.19
CA PHE A 22 3.07 11.12 -10.23
C PHE A 22 2.49 12.53 -10.35
N ASP A 23 2.97 13.51 -9.57
CA ASP A 23 2.38 14.84 -9.47
C ASP A 23 2.94 15.82 -10.53
N HIS A 24 4.23 15.71 -10.92
CA HIS A 24 4.97 16.75 -11.67
C HIS A 24 5.40 16.35 -13.08
N MET A 25 5.64 15.06 -13.36
CA MET A 25 6.08 14.67 -14.71
C MET A 25 4.94 14.62 -15.72
N ASP A 26 5.30 14.68 -17.01
CA ASP A 26 4.39 14.75 -18.14
C ASP A 26 3.31 13.65 -18.07
N ARG A 27 2.06 14.07 -18.01
CA ARG A 27 0.90 13.17 -17.93
C ARG A 27 0.57 12.48 -19.25
N SER A 28 1.13 12.92 -20.37
CA SER A 28 0.98 12.24 -21.66
C SER A 28 1.83 10.96 -21.75
N GLN A 29 2.80 10.80 -20.86
CA GLN A 29 3.70 9.65 -20.77
C GLN A 29 3.23 8.63 -19.73
N GLU A 30 3.58 7.38 -19.98
CA GLU A 30 3.50 6.31 -19.02
C GLU A 30 4.88 6.02 -18.44
N TYR A 31 4.96 5.72 -17.15
CA TYR A 31 6.23 5.49 -16.45
C TYR A 31 6.26 4.11 -15.81
N PHE A 32 7.40 3.47 -15.89
CA PHE A 32 7.72 2.26 -15.15
C PHE A 32 8.96 2.51 -14.31
N MET A 33 8.87 2.25 -13.01
CA MET A 33 9.96 2.50 -12.07
C MET A 33 10.40 1.19 -11.41
N LEU A 34 11.71 1.06 -11.18
CA LEU A 34 12.29 0.05 -10.28
C LEU A 34 13.10 0.72 -9.19
N TRP A 35 12.93 0.25 -7.96
CA TRP A 35 13.58 0.82 -6.79
C TRP A 35 13.67 -0.19 -5.64
N GLN A 36 14.62 0.04 -4.73
CA GLN A 36 14.82 -0.78 -3.55
C GLN A 36 14.92 0.12 -2.32
N ASN A 37 14.43 -0.35 -1.19
CA ASN A 37 14.66 0.27 0.11
C ASN A 37 15.55 -0.63 0.95
N ASP A 38 16.49 -0.04 1.66
CA ASP A 38 17.25 -0.75 2.67
C ASP A 38 16.49 -0.76 3.99
N ASN A 39 16.37 -1.95 4.58
CA ASN A 39 15.90 -2.21 5.94
C ASN A 39 14.71 -1.32 6.40
N THR A 40 13.56 -1.47 5.75
CA THR A 40 12.43 -0.55 5.89
C THR A 40 11.09 -1.25 6.06
N VAL A 41 10.25 -0.75 6.96
CA VAL A 41 8.81 -1.01 6.96
C VAL A 41 8.10 0.14 6.24
N VAL A 42 7.30 -0.20 5.23
CA VAL A 42 6.42 0.76 4.54
C VAL A 42 4.98 0.49 4.93
N ILE A 43 4.37 1.41 5.66
CA ILE A 43 2.96 1.34 6.08
C ILE A 43 2.05 1.99 5.04
N GLY A 44 0.81 1.48 4.94
CA GLY A 44 -0.23 2.06 4.09
C GLY A 44 -0.73 3.39 4.63
N LYS A 45 -1.28 4.23 3.74
CA LYS A 45 -1.78 5.58 4.07
C LYS A 45 -2.66 5.61 5.32
N ASN A 46 -3.56 4.64 5.45
CA ASN A 46 -4.61 4.62 6.46
C ASN A 46 -4.29 3.71 7.67
N GLN A 47 -3.06 3.21 7.79
CA GLN A 47 -2.70 2.32 8.90
C GLN A 47 -2.26 3.11 10.14
N ASN A 48 -2.63 2.60 11.31
CA ASN A 48 -2.05 3.03 12.57
C ASN A 48 -0.64 2.43 12.71
N ALA A 49 0.40 3.28 12.63
CA ALA A 49 1.79 2.83 12.67
C ALA A 49 2.13 2.01 13.90
N PHE A 50 1.66 2.43 15.08
CA PHE A 50 1.93 1.76 16.35
C PHE A 50 1.20 0.41 16.49
N ALA A 51 0.06 0.24 15.82
CA ALA A 51 -0.65 -1.04 15.79
C ALA A 51 -0.01 -2.04 14.82
N GLU A 52 0.55 -1.56 13.71
CA GLU A 52 1.07 -2.41 12.63
C GLU A 52 2.55 -2.76 12.78
N VAL A 53 3.34 -1.95 13.51
CA VAL A 53 4.80 -2.10 13.62
C VAL A 53 5.20 -2.41 15.06
N ASN A 54 5.98 -3.47 15.25
CA ASN A 54 6.66 -3.73 16.52
C ASN A 54 7.82 -2.75 16.68
N GLN A 55 7.56 -1.60 17.32
CA GLN A 55 8.54 -0.52 17.45
C GLN A 55 9.83 -0.97 18.14
N LYS A 56 9.76 -1.85 19.14
CA LYS A 56 10.95 -2.36 19.85
C LYS A 56 11.88 -3.13 18.91
N VAL A 57 11.29 -3.93 18.00
CA VAL A 57 12.07 -4.66 16.99
C VAL A 57 12.60 -3.71 15.94
N ALA A 58 11.79 -2.75 15.50
CA ALA A 58 12.22 -1.75 14.53
C ALA A 58 13.43 -0.95 15.03
N ASP A 59 13.39 -0.46 16.28
CA ASP A 59 14.47 0.29 16.90
C ASP A 59 15.74 -0.57 17.07
N ALA A 60 15.58 -1.79 17.60
CA ALA A 60 16.70 -2.71 17.85
C ALA A 60 17.41 -3.16 16.56
N LYS A 61 16.69 -3.28 15.45
CA LYS A 61 17.21 -3.66 14.13
C LYS A 61 17.48 -2.47 13.21
N HIS A 62 17.35 -1.24 13.69
CA HIS A 62 17.50 0.00 12.92
C HIS A 62 16.65 0.02 11.64
N ILE A 63 15.39 -0.44 11.76
CA ILE A 63 14.44 -0.49 10.65
C ILE A 63 13.76 0.88 10.52
N SER A 64 13.86 1.49 9.34
CA SER A 64 13.14 2.72 9.03
C SER A 64 11.64 2.45 8.87
N VAL A 65 10.79 3.36 9.36
CA VAL A 65 9.34 3.28 9.18
C VAL A 65 8.88 4.49 8.38
N VAL A 66 8.26 4.24 7.23
CA VAL A 66 7.76 5.30 6.34
C VAL A 66 6.33 4.99 5.89
N ARG A 67 5.55 6.04 5.60
CA ARG A 67 4.16 5.92 5.12
C ARG A 67 4.07 6.28 3.65
N ARG A 68 3.46 5.38 2.84
CA ARG A 68 3.18 5.62 1.42
C ARG A 68 1.85 6.34 1.19
N LEU A 69 1.63 6.85 -0.02
CA LEU A 69 0.37 7.53 -0.43
C LEU A 69 -0.80 6.57 -0.64
N SER A 70 -0.53 5.33 -1.02
CA SER A 70 -1.56 4.32 -1.29
C SER A 70 -2.02 3.62 -0.01
N GLY A 71 -3.21 3.02 -0.05
CA GLY A 71 -3.74 2.19 1.04
C GLY A 71 -3.08 0.81 1.15
N GLY A 72 -3.78 -0.13 1.78
CA GLY A 72 -3.32 -1.50 1.98
C GLY A 72 -2.45 -1.69 3.23
N GLY A 73 -1.98 -2.93 3.45
CA GLY A 73 -1.23 -3.35 4.63
C GLY A 73 0.25 -2.94 4.64
N ALA A 74 0.89 -3.11 5.77
CA ALA A 74 2.33 -2.89 5.94
C ALA A 74 3.16 -3.98 5.23
N VAL A 75 4.31 -3.58 4.69
CA VAL A 75 5.29 -4.44 4.05
C VAL A 75 6.68 -4.15 4.60
N TYR A 76 7.57 -5.15 4.55
CA TYR A 76 8.97 -4.99 4.87
C TYR A 76 9.82 -5.06 3.60
N HIS A 77 10.80 -4.19 3.48
CA HIS A 77 11.76 -4.11 2.38
C HIS A 77 13.17 -4.24 2.92
N ASP A 78 13.96 -5.05 2.23
CA ASP A 78 15.40 -5.17 2.33
C ASP A 78 16.01 -5.20 0.94
N MET A 79 17.33 -5.37 0.83
CA MET A 79 18.00 -5.45 -0.47
C MET A 79 17.70 -6.73 -1.26
N GLY A 80 17.00 -7.69 -0.67
CA GLY A 80 16.45 -8.87 -1.34
C GLY A 80 15.06 -8.65 -1.96
N ASN A 81 14.44 -7.49 -1.69
CA ASN A 81 13.15 -7.08 -2.28
C ASN A 81 13.39 -6.05 -3.41
N LEU A 82 12.69 -6.23 -4.52
CA LEU A 82 12.61 -5.24 -5.60
C LEU A 82 11.21 -4.64 -5.63
N ASN A 83 11.11 -3.32 -5.64
CA ASN A 83 9.85 -2.64 -5.84
C ASN A 83 9.70 -2.22 -7.29
N PHE A 84 8.47 -2.27 -7.78
CA PHE A 84 8.11 -1.73 -9.09
C PHE A 84 6.95 -0.76 -8.96
N THR A 85 6.90 0.22 -9.88
CA THR A 85 5.81 1.19 -9.93
C THR A 85 5.43 1.47 -11.38
N PHE A 86 4.13 1.40 -11.67
CA PHE A 86 3.53 1.91 -12.90
C PHE A 86 2.81 3.21 -12.59
N ILE A 87 3.01 4.23 -13.43
CA ILE A 87 2.27 5.49 -13.36
C ILE A 87 1.72 5.77 -14.75
N LEU A 88 0.38 5.84 -14.86
CA LEU A 88 -0.31 6.07 -16.11
C LEU A 88 -1.68 6.73 -15.89
N ASN A 89 -2.33 7.19 -16.96
CA ASN A 89 -3.67 7.72 -16.87
C ASN A 89 -4.70 6.58 -16.75
N ALA A 90 -5.65 6.74 -15.83
CA ALA A 90 -6.76 5.83 -15.69
C ALA A 90 -7.70 5.95 -16.90
N LYS A 91 -8.18 4.83 -17.41
CA LYS A 91 -9.26 4.80 -18.43
C LYS A 91 -10.59 5.17 -17.81
N ASP A 92 -10.83 4.72 -16.59
CA ASP A 92 -11.96 5.08 -15.75
C ASP A 92 -11.43 5.55 -14.38
N ALA A 93 -11.93 6.69 -13.89
CA ALA A 93 -11.49 7.26 -12.61
C ALA A 93 -11.91 6.45 -11.38
N THR A 94 -12.75 5.43 -11.54
CA THR A 94 -13.22 4.55 -10.48
C THR A 94 -12.62 3.14 -10.53
N ASP A 95 -11.88 2.80 -11.60
CA ASP A 95 -11.35 1.45 -11.82
C ASP A 95 -9.98 1.27 -11.14
N LEU A 96 -9.99 0.54 -10.03
CA LEU A 96 -8.78 0.12 -9.29
C LEU A 96 -8.43 -1.34 -9.63
N ASP A 97 -8.39 -1.71 -10.92
CA ASP A 97 -8.03 -3.08 -11.31
C ASP A 97 -6.53 -3.36 -11.14
N ILE A 98 -6.19 -3.91 -9.98
CA ILE A 98 -4.82 -4.32 -9.61
C ILE A 98 -4.30 -5.42 -10.53
N ARG A 99 -5.18 -6.27 -11.08
CA ARG A 99 -4.79 -7.44 -11.88
C ARG A 99 -4.07 -7.07 -13.16
N LEU A 100 -4.46 -5.97 -13.79
CA LEU A 100 -3.82 -5.47 -15.02
C LEU A 100 -2.32 -5.23 -14.84
N PHE A 101 -1.90 -4.82 -13.66
CA PHE A 101 -0.50 -4.52 -13.35
C PHE A 101 0.27 -5.73 -12.82
N CYS A 102 -0.43 -6.66 -12.17
CA CYS A 102 0.17 -7.89 -11.62
C CYS A 102 0.38 -8.97 -12.70
N GLN A 103 -0.51 -9.01 -13.69
CA GLN A 103 -0.53 -10.05 -14.71
C GLN A 103 0.78 -10.16 -15.51
N PRO A 104 1.41 -9.06 -15.99
CA PRO A 104 2.68 -9.14 -16.72
C PRO A 104 3.81 -9.76 -15.90
N ILE A 105 3.83 -9.50 -14.58
CA ILE A 105 4.84 -10.06 -13.67
C ILE A 105 4.64 -11.57 -13.50
N ALA A 106 3.39 -11.99 -13.30
CA ALA A 106 3.06 -13.40 -13.20
C ALA A 106 3.35 -14.14 -14.51
N GLU A 107 3.12 -13.52 -15.66
CA GLU A 107 3.42 -14.09 -16.99
C GLU A 107 4.92 -14.26 -17.22
N LEU A 108 5.73 -13.25 -16.87
CA LEU A 108 7.18 -13.37 -16.92
C LEU A 108 7.66 -14.55 -16.07
N LEU A 109 7.21 -14.67 -14.83
CA LEU A 109 7.60 -15.76 -13.94
C LEU A 109 7.18 -17.13 -14.50
N ARG A 110 5.97 -17.26 -15.07
CA ARG A 110 5.53 -18.48 -15.73
C ARG A 110 6.41 -18.84 -16.95
N SER A 111 6.88 -17.85 -17.70
CA SER A 111 7.84 -18.09 -18.79
C SER A 111 9.18 -18.63 -18.32
N LEU A 112 9.52 -18.39 -17.04
CA LEU A 112 10.69 -18.96 -16.34
C LEU A 112 10.35 -20.27 -15.59
N HIS A 113 9.20 -20.91 -15.91
CA HIS A 113 8.70 -22.13 -15.27
C HIS A 113 8.36 -21.99 -13.78
N VAL A 114 8.18 -20.76 -13.26
CA VAL A 114 7.72 -20.51 -11.89
C VAL A 114 6.19 -20.40 -11.91
N PRO A 115 5.44 -21.21 -11.12
CA PRO A 115 3.97 -21.25 -11.12
C PRO A 115 3.38 -20.04 -10.38
N ALA A 116 3.57 -18.85 -10.93
CA ALA A 116 3.06 -17.61 -10.36
C ALA A 116 1.61 -17.34 -10.78
N GLU A 117 0.79 -16.93 -9.82
CA GLU A 117 -0.63 -16.63 -9.99
C GLU A 117 -0.98 -15.30 -9.34
N VAL A 118 -1.84 -14.52 -10.01
CA VAL A 118 -2.47 -13.34 -9.40
C VAL A 118 -3.64 -13.83 -8.58
N ASN A 119 -3.60 -13.61 -7.25
CA ASN A 119 -4.55 -14.17 -6.32
C ASN A 119 -5.13 -13.13 -5.38
N GLY A 120 -6.39 -13.34 -4.96
CA GLY A 120 -7.06 -12.43 -4.04
C GLY A 120 -7.23 -11.02 -4.58
N ARG A 121 -7.19 -10.04 -3.67
CA ARG A 121 -7.41 -8.63 -3.96
C ARG A 121 -6.19 -7.94 -4.57
N ASN A 122 -5.00 -8.29 -4.08
CA ASN A 122 -3.76 -7.54 -4.37
C ASN A 122 -2.47 -8.35 -4.20
N ASP A 123 -2.52 -9.66 -4.32
CA ASP A 123 -1.37 -10.53 -4.10
C ASP A 123 -0.95 -11.24 -5.40
N ILE A 124 0.37 -11.46 -5.55
CA ILE A 124 0.87 -12.48 -6.48
C ILE A 124 1.50 -13.59 -5.64
N THR A 125 1.16 -14.82 -5.97
CA THR A 125 1.54 -16.00 -5.18
C THR A 125 2.29 -17.02 -6.04
N ILE A 126 3.11 -17.85 -5.39
CA ILE A 126 3.69 -19.07 -5.93
C ILE A 126 3.25 -20.18 -4.99
N GLU A 127 2.55 -21.20 -5.53
CA GLU A 127 2.00 -22.33 -4.75
C GLU A 127 1.18 -21.86 -3.53
N GLY A 128 0.39 -20.80 -3.71
CA GLY A 128 -0.45 -20.22 -2.67
C GLY A 128 0.29 -19.40 -1.62
N LYS A 129 1.61 -19.21 -1.74
CA LYS A 129 2.41 -18.35 -0.86
C LYS A 129 2.68 -17.01 -1.54
N LYS A 130 2.41 -15.92 -0.83
CA LYS A 130 2.59 -14.57 -1.34
C LYS A 130 4.07 -14.22 -1.48
N PHE A 131 4.47 -13.70 -2.64
CA PHE A 131 5.80 -13.09 -2.87
C PHE A 131 5.68 -11.62 -3.28
N SER A 132 4.49 -11.16 -3.62
CA SER A 132 4.23 -9.77 -4.01
C SER A 132 2.96 -9.26 -3.39
N GLY A 133 3.03 -8.09 -2.77
CA GLY A 133 1.88 -7.30 -2.33
C GLY A 133 1.79 -6.03 -3.15
N ASN A 134 0.58 -5.65 -3.57
CA ASN A 134 0.35 -4.56 -4.49
C ASN A 134 -0.63 -3.55 -3.92
N SER A 135 -0.49 -2.31 -4.33
CA SER A 135 -1.34 -1.21 -3.90
C SER A 135 -1.47 -0.16 -5.00
N GLN A 136 -2.56 0.60 -4.97
CA GLN A 136 -2.82 1.65 -5.94
C GLN A 136 -3.14 2.97 -5.24
N TYR A 137 -2.74 4.06 -5.90
CA TYR A 137 -3.12 5.43 -5.58
C TYR A 137 -3.71 6.07 -6.82
N LEU A 138 -4.93 6.56 -6.72
CA LEU A 138 -5.65 7.22 -7.80
C LEU A 138 -5.94 8.67 -7.39
N LYS A 139 -5.58 9.61 -8.26
CA LYS A 139 -5.87 11.04 -8.06
C LYS A 139 -5.98 11.73 -9.42
N GLN A 140 -7.06 12.47 -9.63
CA GLN A 140 -7.31 13.26 -10.84
C GLN A 140 -7.11 12.45 -12.14
N GLY A 141 -7.63 11.23 -12.19
CA GLY A 141 -7.56 10.38 -13.38
C GLY A 141 -6.16 9.81 -13.69
N ARG A 142 -5.21 9.85 -12.74
CA ARG A 142 -3.90 9.23 -12.86
C ARG A 142 -3.77 8.12 -11.82
N ILE A 143 -3.27 6.96 -12.23
CA ILE A 143 -3.00 5.81 -11.36
C ILE A 143 -1.50 5.70 -11.11
N MET A 144 -1.14 5.48 -9.86
CA MET A 144 0.14 4.94 -9.44
C MET A 144 -0.13 3.56 -8.84
N HIS A 145 0.35 2.52 -9.51
CA HIS A 145 0.32 1.15 -9.00
C HIS A 145 1.73 0.74 -8.62
N HIS A 146 1.93 0.35 -7.39
CA HIS A 146 3.21 -0.17 -6.94
C HIS A 146 3.08 -1.51 -6.23
N GLY A 147 4.14 -2.30 -6.31
CA GLY A 147 4.20 -3.61 -5.70
C GLY A 147 5.61 -4.00 -5.28
N THR A 148 5.65 -5.00 -4.40
CA THR A 148 6.88 -5.63 -3.91
C THR A 148 7.14 -6.92 -4.69
N LEU A 149 8.40 -7.27 -4.89
CA LEU A 149 8.84 -8.55 -5.41
C LEU A 149 9.89 -9.10 -4.44
N MET A 150 9.46 -9.98 -3.52
CA MET A 150 10.37 -10.64 -2.59
C MET A 150 11.21 -11.66 -3.37
N PHE A 151 12.39 -11.22 -3.83
CA PHE A 151 13.30 -12.08 -4.59
C PHE A 151 14.09 -12.99 -3.65
N GLN A 152 14.77 -12.39 -2.67
CA GLN A 152 15.57 -13.09 -1.64
C GLN A 152 15.58 -12.29 -0.33
N SER A 153 14.40 -11.87 0.13
CA SER A 153 14.22 -11.10 1.37
C SER A 153 14.38 -11.98 2.61
N ASP A 154 14.79 -11.38 3.73
CA ASP A 154 14.80 -12.05 5.03
C ASP A 154 13.38 -12.15 5.61
N LEU A 155 12.74 -13.29 5.36
CA LEU A 155 11.37 -13.56 5.84
C LEU A 155 11.27 -13.68 7.37
N SER A 156 12.40 -13.78 8.10
CA SER A 156 12.38 -13.82 9.56
C SER A 156 12.09 -12.44 10.15
N VAL A 157 12.66 -11.40 9.54
CA VAL A 157 12.42 -10.01 9.96
C VAL A 157 10.98 -9.59 9.71
N VAL A 158 10.38 -10.01 8.59
CA VAL A 158 8.96 -9.75 8.30
C VAL A 158 8.05 -10.21 9.44
N ALA A 159 8.29 -11.41 9.97
CA ALA A 159 7.47 -11.98 11.04
C ALA A 159 7.67 -11.28 12.39
N ASP A 160 8.86 -10.74 12.64
CA ASP A 160 9.22 -10.12 13.91
C ASP A 160 8.77 -8.65 13.99
N VAL A 161 8.86 -7.91 12.87
CA VAL A 161 8.65 -6.46 12.85
C VAL A 161 7.21 -6.06 12.57
N LEU A 162 6.43 -6.89 11.85
CA LEU A 162 5.04 -6.60 11.57
C LEU A 162 4.12 -7.26 12.60
N ASN A 163 3.31 -6.44 13.28
CA ASN A 163 2.23 -6.94 14.14
C ASN A 163 1.11 -7.50 13.25
N VAL A 164 0.97 -8.81 13.24
CA VAL A 164 -0.13 -9.45 12.50
C VAL A 164 -1.34 -9.54 13.41
N SER A 165 -2.39 -8.76 13.12
CA SER A 165 -3.63 -8.80 13.91
C SER A 165 -4.23 -10.19 13.96
N VAL A 166 -4.76 -10.57 15.16
CA VAL A 166 -5.39 -11.88 15.43
C VAL A 166 -6.55 -12.16 14.47
N ASP A 167 -7.24 -11.14 13.98
CA ASP A 167 -8.37 -11.25 13.04
C ASP A 167 -7.99 -11.86 11.68
N LYS A 168 -6.72 -11.78 11.29
CA LYS A 168 -6.20 -12.51 10.11
C LYS A 168 -6.11 -14.03 10.36
N PHE A 169 -6.43 -14.50 11.57
CA PHE A 169 -6.24 -15.89 12.04
C PHE A 169 -7.54 -16.65 12.34
N GLN A 170 -8.73 -16.10 12.09
CA GLN A 170 -10.01 -16.78 12.41
C GLN A 170 -10.33 -18.07 11.62
N SER A 171 -9.48 -18.51 10.73
CA SER A 171 -9.56 -19.86 10.20
C SER A 171 -8.65 -20.83 11.00
N LYS A 172 -9.14 -22.02 11.32
CA LYS A 172 -8.55 -23.09 12.17
C LYS A 172 -7.15 -23.61 11.78
N ALA A 173 -6.39 -22.86 10.95
CA ALA A 173 -5.01 -23.14 10.60
C ALA A 173 -4.21 -21.82 10.65
N ALA A 174 -3.85 -21.39 11.86
CA ALA A 174 -2.87 -20.33 12.07
C ALA A 174 -1.48 -20.76 11.55
N LYS A 175 -1.33 -20.80 10.23
CA LYS A 175 -0.01 -20.93 9.62
C LYS A 175 0.75 -19.64 9.96
N SER A 176 1.99 -19.78 10.44
CA SER A 176 2.88 -18.64 10.74
C SER A 176 2.99 -17.72 9.49
N VAL A 177 3.39 -16.45 9.68
CA VAL A 177 3.68 -15.52 8.56
C VAL A 177 4.62 -16.18 7.57
N LYS A 178 5.67 -16.89 8.05
CA LYS A 178 6.62 -17.66 7.23
C LYS A 178 5.95 -18.71 6.33
N ALA A 179 4.83 -19.30 6.74
CA ALA A 179 4.11 -20.31 5.94
C ALA A 179 3.24 -19.68 4.83
N ARG A 180 3.01 -18.36 4.86
CA ARG A 180 2.14 -17.63 3.92
C ARG A 180 2.88 -16.79 2.91
N VAL A 181 4.19 -16.56 3.11
CA VAL A 181 5.04 -15.78 2.21
C VAL A 181 6.17 -16.66 1.66
N THR A 182 6.73 -16.26 0.52
CA THR A 182 7.87 -16.92 -0.10
C THR A 182 8.71 -15.89 -0.86
N ASN A 183 9.93 -16.28 -1.20
CA ASN A 183 10.79 -15.56 -2.15
C ASN A 183 10.70 -16.17 -3.55
N ILE A 184 11.07 -15.43 -4.57
CA ILE A 184 11.13 -15.88 -5.98
C ILE A 184 12.35 -16.76 -6.22
N ALA A 185 13.53 -16.41 -5.67
CA ALA A 185 14.80 -17.06 -5.95
C ALA A 185 14.80 -18.58 -5.79
N PRO A 186 14.15 -19.20 -4.78
CA PRO A 186 14.10 -20.65 -4.63
C PRO A 186 13.45 -21.42 -5.78
N TYR A 187 12.68 -20.75 -6.64
CA TYR A 187 11.97 -21.33 -7.78
C TYR A 187 12.71 -21.13 -9.12
N LEU A 188 13.86 -20.45 -9.08
CA LEU A 188 14.69 -20.17 -10.24
C LEU A 188 15.96 -21.06 -10.23
N PRO A 189 16.67 -21.20 -11.35
CA PRO A 189 17.91 -21.94 -11.39
C PRO A 189 18.92 -21.44 -10.36
N GLU A 190 19.74 -22.34 -9.82
CA GLU A 190 20.80 -22.00 -8.88
C GLU A 190 21.74 -20.93 -9.46
N GLY A 191 22.08 -19.93 -8.64
CA GLY A 191 22.90 -18.79 -9.05
C GLY A 191 22.16 -17.71 -9.84
N PHE A 192 20.85 -17.83 -10.07
CA PHE A 192 20.07 -16.78 -10.71
C PHE A 192 19.95 -15.57 -9.77
N THR A 193 20.43 -14.42 -10.22
CA THR A 193 20.55 -13.22 -9.38
C THR A 193 19.39 -12.25 -9.54
N LEU A 194 19.19 -11.37 -8.54
CA LEU A 194 18.23 -10.27 -8.64
C LEU A 194 18.54 -9.34 -9.83
N ALA A 195 19.81 -9.12 -10.15
CA ALA A 195 20.20 -8.29 -11.30
C ALA A 195 19.75 -8.92 -12.63
N GLN A 196 19.88 -10.23 -12.78
CA GLN A 196 19.38 -10.96 -13.96
C GLN A 196 17.86 -10.90 -14.03
N PHE A 197 17.17 -11.11 -12.89
CA PHE A 197 15.71 -10.98 -12.81
C PHE A 197 15.24 -9.58 -13.22
N LYS A 198 15.88 -8.54 -12.69
CA LYS A 198 15.60 -7.13 -13.03
C LYS A 198 15.75 -6.87 -14.54
N THR A 199 16.82 -7.36 -15.15
CA THR A 199 17.05 -7.21 -16.59
C THR A 199 15.93 -7.88 -17.41
N LEU A 200 15.53 -9.10 -17.05
CA LEU A 200 14.43 -9.78 -17.73
C LEU A 200 13.10 -9.08 -17.53
N LEU A 201 12.81 -8.60 -16.32
CA LEU A 201 11.59 -7.85 -16.02
C LEU A 201 11.49 -6.58 -16.88
N LEU A 202 12.59 -5.82 -16.97
CA LEU A 202 12.67 -4.62 -17.79
C LEU A 202 12.40 -4.91 -19.27
N LYS A 203 13.07 -5.92 -19.84
CA LYS A 203 12.85 -6.33 -21.24
C LYS A 203 11.40 -6.78 -21.48
N TYR A 204 10.83 -7.53 -20.55
CA TYR A 204 9.47 -8.02 -20.66
C TYR A 204 8.44 -6.89 -20.62
N ILE A 205 8.60 -5.94 -19.68
CA ILE A 205 7.65 -4.82 -19.51
C ILE A 205 7.79 -3.77 -20.63
N LEU A 206 9.04 -3.39 -20.93
CA LEU A 206 9.30 -2.31 -21.89
C LEU A 206 9.28 -2.78 -23.36
N LYS A 207 9.35 -4.10 -23.59
CA LYS A 207 9.38 -4.74 -24.92
C LYS A 207 10.48 -4.19 -25.83
N THR A 208 11.65 -3.93 -25.25
CA THR A 208 12.84 -3.43 -25.95
C THR A 208 14.11 -3.99 -25.32
N GLU A 209 15.16 -4.12 -26.14
CA GLU A 209 16.52 -4.46 -25.66
C GLU A 209 17.32 -3.20 -25.28
N ASP A 210 17.00 -2.06 -25.89
CA ASP A 210 17.63 -0.76 -25.60
C ASP A 210 16.86 -0.07 -24.46
N ILE A 211 17.38 -0.26 -23.26
CA ILE A 211 16.77 0.22 -22.01
C ILE A 211 17.67 1.31 -21.44
N GLN A 212 17.21 2.55 -21.52
CA GLN A 212 17.89 3.70 -20.93
C GLN A 212 17.01 4.28 -19.81
N PRO A 213 17.53 4.41 -18.58
CA PRO A 213 16.79 5.06 -17.51
C PRO A 213 16.71 6.55 -17.77
N TYR A 214 15.58 7.15 -17.37
CA TYR A 214 15.42 8.60 -17.34
C TYR A 214 16.48 9.24 -16.43
N VAL A 215 17.11 10.30 -16.91
CA VAL A 215 18.13 11.04 -16.16
C VAL A 215 17.50 12.32 -15.62
N PHE A 216 17.38 12.41 -14.31
CA PHE A 216 16.84 13.59 -13.64
C PHE A 216 17.81 14.76 -13.68
N SER A 217 17.29 15.97 -13.93
CA SER A 217 18.06 17.20 -13.78
C SER A 217 18.34 17.53 -12.31
N ALA A 218 19.24 18.47 -12.07
CA ALA A 218 19.53 18.93 -10.71
C ALA A 218 18.31 19.59 -10.05
N GLU A 219 17.50 20.32 -10.84
CA GLU A 219 16.27 20.97 -10.40
C GLU A 219 15.20 19.93 -10.01
N GLU A 220 15.03 18.87 -10.79
CA GLU A 220 14.12 17.78 -10.50
C GLU A 220 14.52 17.04 -9.22
N LEU A 221 15.81 16.74 -9.05
CA LEU A 221 16.33 16.13 -7.82
C LEU A 221 16.13 17.04 -6.60
N ALA A 222 16.29 18.36 -6.75
CA ALA A 222 16.03 19.31 -5.67
C ALA A 222 14.56 19.35 -5.27
N GLU A 223 13.62 19.24 -6.24
CA GLU A 223 12.20 19.18 -5.92
C GLU A 223 11.81 17.83 -5.25
N ILE A 224 12.40 16.71 -5.67
CA ILE A 224 12.24 15.42 -5.00
C ILE A 224 12.71 15.50 -3.54
N GLU A 225 13.89 16.08 -3.29
CA GLU A 225 14.43 16.29 -1.93
C GLU A 225 13.54 17.21 -1.09
N LYS A 226 12.91 18.19 -1.70
CA LYS A 226 11.96 19.07 -1.02
C LYS A 226 10.69 18.28 -0.62
N ILE A 227 10.10 17.52 -1.52
CA ILE A 227 8.95 16.64 -1.22
C ILE A 227 9.29 15.67 -0.09
N LYS A 228 10.49 15.07 -0.13
CA LYS A 228 11.00 14.20 0.94
C LYS A 228 10.99 14.92 2.30
N LYS A 229 11.61 16.09 2.39
CA LYS A 229 11.70 16.88 3.63
C LYS A 229 10.34 17.37 4.13
N GLU A 230 9.46 17.77 3.24
CA GLU A 230 8.15 18.34 3.60
C GLU A 230 7.13 17.27 4.01
N ARG A 231 7.32 15.99 3.61
CA ARG A 231 6.40 14.89 3.90
C ARG A 231 7.07 13.67 4.51
N TYR A 232 7.93 12.98 3.77
CA TYR A 232 8.36 11.63 4.12
C TYR A 232 9.39 11.56 5.25
N ASP A 233 10.10 12.67 5.53
CA ASP A 233 10.94 12.82 6.73
C ASP A 233 10.14 13.28 7.96
N LYS A 234 8.87 13.66 7.81
CA LYS A 234 8.06 14.16 8.91
C LYS A 234 7.51 13.01 9.76
N TRP A 235 7.75 13.10 11.08
CA TRP A 235 7.19 12.17 12.05
C TRP A 235 5.65 12.16 11.99
N GLU A 236 5.03 13.33 11.86
CA GLU A 236 3.58 13.50 11.77
C GLU A 236 2.96 12.77 10.57
N TRP A 237 3.69 12.69 9.45
CA TRP A 237 3.26 11.92 8.30
C TRP A 237 3.40 10.42 8.53
N ASN A 238 4.55 9.96 9.02
CA ASN A 238 4.88 8.55 9.12
C ASN A 238 4.10 7.86 10.24
N TYR A 239 4.05 8.48 11.43
CA TYR A 239 3.38 7.92 12.61
C TYR A 239 2.00 8.53 12.83
N GLY A 240 1.81 9.78 12.45
CA GLY A 240 0.59 10.54 12.67
C GLY A 240 0.42 10.94 14.13
N PHE A 241 -0.42 11.94 14.36
CA PHE A 241 -0.92 12.25 15.69
C PHE A 241 -2.23 11.48 15.87
N SER A 242 -2.26 10.51 16.77
CA SER A 242 -3.47 9.78 17.14
C SER A 242 -3.96 10.31 18.49
N PRO A 243 -4.97 11.19 18.52
CA PRO A 243 -5.59 11.58 19.77
C PRO A 243 -6.22 10.38 20.46
N SER A 244 -6.39 10.44 21.79
CA SER A 244 -7.13 9.42 22.52
C SER A 244 -8.59 9.48 22.09
N TYR A 245 -9.18 8.36 21.71
CA TYR A 245 -10.59 8.22 21.37
C TYR A 245 -11.32 7.45 22.48
N SER A 246 -12.58 7.82 22.71
CA SER A 246 -13.43 7.16 23.71
C SER A 246 -14.12 5.92 23.17
N VAL A 247 -14.26 5.82 21.85
CA VAL A 247 -14.88 4.67 21.18
C VAL A 247 -13.95 4.18 20.07
N GLU A 248 -13.63 2.90 20.10
CA GLU A 248 -12.86 2.23 19.07
C GLU A 248 -13.64 1.00 18.61
N LYS A 249 -13.88 0.89 17.31
CA LYS A 249 -14.57 -0.24 16.68
C LYS A 249 -13.75 -0.74 15.52
N SER A 250 -13.79 -2.02 15.23
CA SER A 250 -13.12 -2.54 14.05
C SER A 250 -13.85 -3.71 13.43
N ARG A 251 -13.84 -3.78 12.10
CA ARG A 251 -14.39 -4.93 11.37
C ARG A 251 -13.64 -5.16 10.07
N ARG A 252 -13.48 -6.43 9.71
CA ARG A 252 -12.95 -6.83 8.40
C ARG A 252 -14.11 -7.12 7.46
N PHE A 253 -14.05 -6.51 6.27
CA PHE A 253 -15.04 -6.72 5.21
C PHE A 253 -14.37 -7.41 4.03
N GLU A 254 -15.07 -8.39 3.44
CA GLU A 254 -14.61 -9.08 2.24
C GLU A 254 -14.53 -8.06 1.07
N GLY A 255 -13.45 -8.13 0.29
CA GLY A 255 -13.22 -7.19 -0.82
C GLY A 255 -12.73 -5.79 -0.40
N CYS A 256 -13.01 -5.32 0.82
CA CYS A 256 -12.59 -3.99 1.30
C CYS A 256 -11.31 -4.05 2.15
N GLY A 257 -11.26 -4.91 3.17
CA GLY A 257 -10.19 -4.96 4.14
C GLY A 257 -10.67 -4.67 5.56
N LYS A 258 -9.74 -4.42 6.50
CA LYS A 258 -10.06 -4.01 7.87
C LYS A 258 -10.31 -2.52 7.91
N ILE A 259 -11.40 -2.11 8.54
CA ILE A 259 -11.70 -0.72 8.89
C ILE A 259 -11.77 -0.63 10.41
N GLU A 260 -11.03 0.30 10.97
CA GLU A 260 -11.06 0.68 12.37
C GLU A 260 -11.65 2.09 12.45
N VAL A 261 -12.63 2.25 13.33
CA VAL A 261 -13.31 3.52 13.60
C VAL A 261 -12.90 4.00 14.97
N HIS A 262 -12.23 5.12 15.03
CA HIS A 262 -11.85 5.78 16.27
C HIS A 262 -12.66 7.07 16.39
N MET A 263 -13.49 7.21 17.41
CA MET A 263 -14.36 8.37 17.56
C MET A 263 -14.51 8.84 19.01
N ASN A 264 -14.82 10.12 19.16
CA ASN A 264 -15.33 10.71 20.40
C ASN A 264 -16.77 11.14 20.18
N THR A 265 -17.60 11.00 21.20
CA THR A 265 -18.99 11.43 21.19
C THR A 265 -19.28 12.28 22.41
N GLU A 266 -20.11 13.31 22.25
CA GLU A 266 -20.65 14.13 23.32
C GLU A 266 -22.14 14.34 23.06
N ASP A 267 -22.97 14.12 24.05
CA ASP A 267 -24.43 14.17 23.93
C ASP A 267 -24.99 13.37 22.74
N GLY A 268 -24.39 12.21 22.44
CA GLY A 268 -24.76 11.33 21.34
C GLY A 268 -24.35 11.83 19.95
N SER A 269 -23.62 12.94 19.86
CA SER A 269 -23.09 13.48 18.60
C SER A 269 -21.61 13.20 18.45
N ILE A 270 -21.14 12.92 17.23
CA ILE A 270 -19.74 12.67 16.90
C ILE A 270 -18.96 13.99 17.01
N THR A 271 -17.97 14.06 17.89
CA THR A 271 -17.11 15.25 18.08
C THR A 271 -15.72 15.09 17.45
N ALA A 272 -15.23 13.85 17.32
CA ALA A 272 -14.02 13.51 16.58
C ALA A 272 -14.20 12.14 15.92
N LEU A 273 -13.66 11.97 14.72
CA LEU A 273 -13.73 10.72 13.97
C LEU A 273 -12.50 10.54 13.10
N GLN A 274 -11.95 9.33 13.12
CA GLN A 274 -10.86 8.92 12.24
C GLN A 274 -11.02 7.44 11.86
N PHE A 275 -10.61 7.11 10.63
CA PHE A 275 -10.62 5.75 10.11
C PHE A 275 -9.19 5.26 9.91
N PHE A 276 -8.90 4.05 10.42
CA PHE A 276 -7.64 3.33 10.21
C PHE A 276 -7.90 1.98 9.56
N GLY A 277 -6.89 1.38 8.96
CA GLY A 277 -6.99 0.02 8.42
C GLY A 277 -6.20 -0.21 7.14
N ASP A 278 -6.43 -1.38 6.55
CA ASP A 278 -5.78 -1.81 5.31
C ASP A 278 -6.70 -1.71 4.06
N PHE A 279 -7.69 -0.81 4.14
CA PHE A 279 -8.63 -0.54 3.05
C PHE A 279 -8.01 0.33 1.95
N PHE A 280 -8.63 0.30 0.76
CA PHE A 280 -8.36 1.21 -0.36
C PHE A 280 -9.52 2.17 -0.54
N GLY A 281 -9.26 3.33 -1.14
CA GLY A 281 -10.28 4.28 -1.53
C GLY A 281 -9.76 5.22 -2.62
N VAL A 282 -10.66 5.68 -3.48
CA VAL A 282 -10.40 6.72 -4.48
C VAL A 282 -10.38 8.09 -3.82
N LYS A 283 -11.28 8.31 -2.85
CA LYS A 283 -11.36 9.52 -2.03
C LYS A 283 -10.70 9.33 -0.67
N ASP A 284 -10.32 10.43 -0.05
CA ASP A 284 -9.76 10.44 1.28
C ASP A 284 -10.82 10.19 2.35
N SER A 285 -10.68 9.15 3.16
CA SER A 285 -11.59 8.85 4.27
C SER A 285 -11.68 9.97 5.31
N ALA A 286 -10.67 10.86 5.38
CA ALA A 286 -10.71 12.04 6.23
C ALA A 286 -11.80 13.06 5.81
N GLU A 287 -12.16 13.12 4.52
CA GLU A 287 -13.29 13.95 4.06
C GLU A 287 -14.61 13.43 4.62
N LEU A 288 -14.82 12.11 4.58
CA LEU A 288 -15.99 11.46 5.13
C LEU A 288 -16.06 11.62 6.65
N ALA A 289 -14.94 11.45 7.34
CA ALA A 289 -14.83 11.65 8.78
C ALA A 289 -15.23 13.08 9.17
N LYS A 290 -14.68 14.08 8.48
CA LYS A 290 -15.01 15.50 8.69
C LYS A 290 -16.50 15.80 8.44
N ALA A 291 -17.10 15.19 7.43
CA ALA A 291 -18.51 15.38 7.12
C ALA A 291 -19.43 14.83 8.21
N LEU A 292 -19.01 13.80 8.94
CA LEU A 292 -19.80 13.17 10.00
C LEU A 292 -19.67 13.86 11.38
N ILE A 293 -18.71 14.77 11.58
CA ILE A 293 -18.61 15.53 12.84
C ILE A 293 -19.86 16.37 13.05
N GLY A 294 -20.38 16.39 14.28
CA GLY A 294 -21.62 17.03 14.68
C GLY A 294 -22.89 16.24 14.39
N THR A 295 -22.77 15.08 13.72
CA THR A 295 -23.93 14.21 13.44
C THR A 295 -24.22 13.34 14.65
N LYS A 296 -25.49 13.17 15.01
CA LYS A 296 -25.90 12.21 16.04
C LYS A 296 -25.62 10.79 15.58
N LEU A 297 -25.15 9.96 16.51
CA LEU A 297 -24.85 8.53 16.27
C LEU A 297 -26.17 7.72 16.29
N GLU A 298 -27.07 8.08 15.40
CA GLU A 298 -28.39 7.49 15.20
C GLU A 298 -28.57 7.18 13.71
N GLN A 299 -29.24 6.08 13.39
CA GLN A 299 -29.37 5.58 12.01
C GLN A 299 -29.88 6.66 11.05
N HIS A 300 -31.05 7.29 11.37
CA HIS A 300 -31.66 8.29 10.48
C HIS A 300 -30.76 9.53 10.27
N ALA A 301 -30.05 9.99 11.32
CA ALA A 301 -29.17 11.14 11.23
C ALA A 301 -27.94 10.83 10.33
N LEU A 302 -27.36 9.64 10.49
CA LEU A 302 -26.24 9.17 9.67
C LEU A 302 -26.66 8.95 8.21
N GLU A 303 -27.81 8.30 7.96
CA GLU A 303 -28.36 8.08 6.62
C GLU A 303 -28.58 9.40 5.89
N SER A 304 -29.22 10.37 6.57
CA SER A 304 -29.44 11.71 6.02
C SER A 304 -28.13 12.43 5.70
N ARG A 305 -27.16 12.37 6.61
CA ARG A 305 -25.85 13.01 6.42
C ARG A 305 -25.05 12.39 5.29
N LEU A 306 -25.18 11.09 5.09
CA LEU A 306 -24.49 10.31 4.07
C LEU A 306 -25.28 10.20 2.76
N ALA A 307 -26.40 10.93 2.58
CA ALA A 307 -27.25 10.81 1.40
C ALA A 307 -26.46 10.98 0.09
N ASP A 308 -25.58 12.00 0.04
CA ASP A 308 -24.80 12.37 -1.13
C ASP A 308 -23.39 11.71 -1.17
N PHE A 309 -23.11 10.80 -0.22
CA PHE A 309 -21.82 10.12 -0.17
C PHE A 309 -21.91 8.69 -0.73
N GLU A 310 -21.07 8.41 -1.69
CA GLU A 310 -20.85 7.06 -2.22
C GLU A 310 -19.73 6.39 -1.41
N ILE A 311 -20.11 5.53 -0.46
CA ILE A 311 -19.20 4.93 0.52
C ILE A 311 -18.09 4.13 -0.15
N ALA A 312 -18.38 3.43 -1.24
CA ALA A 312 -17.41 2.66 -2.00
C ALA A 312 -16.24 3.48 -2.57
N GLN A 313 -16.41 4.81 -2.73
CA GLN A 313 -15.31 5.68 -3.14
C GLN A 313 -14.29 5.93 -2.02
N TYR A 314 -14.70 5.82 -0.76
CA TYR A 314 -13.83 5.97 0.42
C TYR A 314 -13.28 4.63 0.90
N PHE A 315 -14.11 3.59 0.78
CA PHE A 315 -13.81 2.22 1.20
C PHE A 315 -14.21 1.28 0.06
N HIS A 316 -13.26 0.99 -0.82
CA HIS A 316 -13.51 0.17 -2.00
C HIS A 316 -14.12 -1.20 -1.62
N GLY A 317 -15.25 -1.54 -2.26
CA GLY A 317 -15.95 -2.79 -1.99
C GLY A 317 -16.82 -2.80 -0.72
N LEU A 318 -17.01 -1.64 -0.04
CA LEU A 318 -17.89 -1.55 1.12
C LEU A 318 -19.25 -0.97 0.75
N GLU A 319 -20.32 -1.68 1.14
CA GLU A 319 -21.68 -1.21 0.99
C GLU A 319 -22.05 -0.18 2.08
N LYS A 320 -22.94 0.76 1.76
CA LYS A 320 -23.38 1.81 2.68
C LYS A 320 -24.00 1.26 3.97
N ASN A 321 -24.78 0.19 3.87
CA ASN A 321 -25.41 -0.44 5.03
C ASN A 321 -24.37 -1.07 5.98
N ASP A 322 -23.33 -1.68 5.44
CA ASP A 322 -22.24 -2.25 6.24
C ASP A 322 -21.44 -1.17 6.96
N PHE A 323 -21.23 -0.03 6.31
CA PHE A 323 -20.60 1.13 6.93
C PHE A 323 -21.45 1.72 8.06
N LEU A 324 -22.76 1.89 7.86
CA LEU A 324 -23.68 2.34 8.90
C LEU A 324 -23.69 1.38 10.10
N ASN A 325 -23.75 0.07 9.83
CA ASN A 325 -23.69 -0.94 10.88
C ASN A 325 -22.37 -0.87 11.67
N LEU A 326 -21.23 -0.61 11.01
CA LEU A 326 -19.95 -0.45 11.70
C LEU A 326 -19.95 0.76 12.64
N LEU A 327 -20.59 1.86 12.26
CA LEU A 327 -20.70 3.07 13.10
C LEU A 327 -21.67 2.86 14.28
N LEU A 328 -22.79 2.14 14.08
CA LEU A 328 -23.89 2.03 15.04
C LEU A 328 -23.75 0.87 16.02
N GLN A 329 -23.10 -0.25 15.62
CA GLN A 329 -22.98 -1.41 16.50
C GLN A 329 -22.21 -1.05 17.78
N SER A 330 -22.85 -1.29 18.94
CA SER A 330 -22.16 -1.45 20.21
C SER A 330 -21.36 -2.76 20.17
N GLU A 331 -20.17 -2.79 20.79
CA GLU A 331 -19.40 -4.04 20.96
C GLU A 331 -20.25 -5.11 21.66
#